data_6133a029cea5af843b24f3ea7fa0cf7b
#
_entry.id   6133a029cea5af843b24f3ea7fa0cf7b
#
_cell.length_a   1.000
_cell.length_b   1.000
_cell.length_c   1.000
_cell.angle_alpha   90.00
_cell.angle_beta   90.00
_cell.angle_gamma   90.00
#
_symmetry.space_group_name_H-M   'P 1'
#
loop_
_entity.id
_entity.type
_entity.pdbx_description
1 polymer ?
#
loop_
_entity_poly.entity_id
_entity_poly.type
_entity_poly.pdbx_seq_one_letter_code
_entity_poly.pdbx_strand_id
1 'polypeptide(L)'
;VKGIDLEVAEGELVCLIGANGAGKSSTLRALAGLASGASGSIRFGDREIARTPAFERSRSGLVMVPEGRGVFSRLTVEENLAMGAYARADSGVPSDRARVFELFPRLAERRVQVAGTLSGGEQQMLAIGRALMSRPRLLALDEPSMGLAPMAARLILEVIRDINRDGVTVLLVEQNAQGALALAHRAYVMESGEITLAGEARALLADPRVREAYLGESAA
;
A
#
# COMPACT_ATOMS: atom_id res chain seq x y z
N VAL A 1 -11.34 14.39 4.66
CA VAL A 1 -12.24 13.23 4.69
C VAL A 1 -13.46 13.61 5.49
N LYS A 2 -14.65 13.33 4.98
CA LYS A 2 -15.93 13.84 5.51
C LYS A 2 -16.81 12.72 6.07
N GLY A 3 -16.21 11.82 6.87
CA GLY A 3 -16.93 10.64 7.36
C GLY A 3 -17.12 9.60 6.26
N ILE A 4 -16.27 8.58 6.28
CA ILE A 4 -16.33 7.46 5.32
C ILE A 4 -16.44 6.15 6.07
N ASP A 5 -17.14 5.20 5.48
CA ASP A 5 -17.16 3.80 5.91
C ASP A 5 -16.36 2.97 4.90
N LEU A 6 -15.30 2.33 5.37
CA LEU A 6 -14.41 1.49 4.58
C LEU A 6 -14.10 0.21 5.33
N GLU A 7 -14.23 -0.91 4.67
CA GLU A 7 -13.97 -2.23 5.22
C GLU A 7 -13.00 -3.00 4.33
N VAL A 8 -12.07 -3.72 4.94
CA VAL A 8 -11.12 -4.63 4.27
C VAL A 8 -11.14 -5.94 5.03
N ALA A 9 -11.60 -7.01 4.40
CA ALA A 9 -11.60 -8.33 5.00
C ALA A 9 -10.19 -8.93 5.05
N GLU A 10 -9.95 -9.87 5.96
CA GLU A 10 -8.65 -10.55 6.06
C GLU A 10 -8.35 -11.33 4.77
N GLY A 11 -7.14 -11.18 4.25
CA GLY A 11 -6.70 -11.74 2.96
C GLY A 11 -7.25 -11.01 1.73
N GLU A 12 -8.06 -9.97 1.89
CA GLU A 12 -8.61 -9.20 0.77
C GLU A 12 -7.58 -8.18 0.25
N LEU A 13 -7.61 -7.94 -1.06
CA LEU A 13 -6.99 -6.78 -1.69
C LEU A 13 -8.11 -5.80 -2.07
N VAL A 14 -8.15 -4.68 -1.37
CA VAL A 14 -9.10 -3.60 -1.63
C VAL A 14 -8.36 -2.41 -2.20
N CYS A 15 -8.91 -1.74 -3.21
CA CYS A 15 -8.37 -0.49 -3.68
C CYS A 15 -9.29 0.71 -3.37
N LEU A 16 -8.66 1.84 -3.04
CA LEU A 16 -9.30 3.15 -2.91
C LEU A 16 -8.79 4.02 -4.05
N ILE A 17 -9.65 4.30 -5.02
CA ILE A 17 -9.33 5.12 -6.19
C ILE A 17 -9.99 6.49 -6.08
N GLY A 18 -9.46 7.46 -6.80
CA GLY A 18 -9.98 8.82 -6.83
C GLY A 18 -8.94 9.81 -7.34
N ALA A 19 -9.39 10.99 -7.72
CA ALA A 19 -8.54 12.07 -8.17
C ALA A 19 -7.56 12.56 -7.08
N ASN A 20 -6.55 13.32 -7.48
CA ASN A 20 -5.66 13.99 -6.53
C ASN A 20 -6.46 14.95 -5.64
N GLY A 21 -6.17 14.93 -4.34
CA GLY A 21 -6.91 15.72 -3.36
C GLY A 21 -8.25 15.12 -2.90
N ALA A 22 -8.68 13.96 -3.42
CA ALA A 22 -9.93 13.31 -2.98
C ALA A 22 -9.94 12.88 -1.51
N GLY A 23 -8.77 12.75 -0.86
CA GLY A 23 -8.67 12.37 0.55
C GLY A 23 -8.04 10.99 0.79
N LYS A 24 -7.60 10.30 -0.26
CA LYS A 24 -7.04 8.93 -0.22
C LYS A 24 -5.89 8.78 0.78
N SER A 25 -4.81 9.56 0.61
CA SER A 25 -3.64 9.55 1.51
C SER A 25 -4.00 9.97 2.93
N SER A 26 -4.96 10.89 3.09
CA SER A 26 -5.47 11.30 4.40
C SER A 26 -6.17 10.14 5.11
N THR A 27 -6.91 9.31 4.37
CA THR A 27 -7.54 8.09 4.89
C THR A 27 -6.47 7.09 5.38
N LEU A 28 -5.43 6.84 4.57
CA LEU A 28 -4.32 5.96 5.00
C LEU A 28 -3.57 6.51 6.21
N ARG A 29 -3.32 7.81 6.25
CA ARG A 29 -2.67 8.46 7.41
C ARG A 29 -3.51 8.36 8.67
N ALA A 30 -4.84 8.51 8.57
CA ALA A 30 -5.75 8.31 9.69
C ALA A 30 -5.72 6.84 10.18
N LEU A 31 -5.76 5.88 9.26
CA LEU A 31 -5.64 4.45 9.54
C LEU A 31 -4.31 4.11 10.23
N ALA A 32 -3.19 4.67 9.74
CA ALA A 32 -1.86 4.44 10.30
C ALA A 32 -1.60 5.20 11.64
N GLY A 33 -2.51 6.07 12.08
CA GLY A 33 -2.33 6.89 13.29
C GLY A 33 -1.37 8.06 13.10
N LEU A 34 -1.21 8.54 11.87
CA LEU A 34 -0.32 9.63 11.46
C LEU A 34 -1.09 10.94 11.20
N ALA A 35 -2.43 10.93 11.25
CA ALA A 35 -3.26 12.11 11.09
C ALA A 35 -3.69 12.64 12.46
N SER A 36 -3.51 13.95 12.69
CA SER A 36 -4.08 14.63 13.85
C SER A 36 -5.56 14.97 13.58
N GLY A 37 -6.41 14.90 14.63
CA GLY A 37 -7.81 15.31 14.53
C GLY A 37 -8.74 14.33 13.80
N ALA A 38 -8.30 13.10 13.54
CA ALA A 38 -9.19 12.06 13.03
C ALA A 38 -10.27 11.74 14.10
N SER A 39 -11.52 11.61 13.65
CA SER A 39 -12.68 11.25 14.48
C SER A 39 -13.40 10.05 13.90
N GLY A 40 -14.27 9.44 14.70
CA GLY A 40 -14.97 8.21 14.33
C GLY A 40 -14.31 6.98 14.96
N SER A 41 -14.59 5.80 14.41
CA SER A 41 -14.10 4.50 14.88
C SER A 41 -13.16 3.90 13.83
N ILE A 42 -12.04 3.34 14.27
CA ILE A 42 -11.12 2.57 13.43
C ILE A 42 -10.86 1.25 14.14
N ARG A 43 -11.30 0.14 13.54
CA ARG A 43 -11.09 -1.20 14.08
C ARG A 43 -10.05 -1.96 13.25
N PHE A 44 -9.17 -2.66 13.95
CA PHE A 44 -8.21 -3.59 13.34
C PHE A 44 -8.35 -4.96 14.01
N GLY A 45 -8.92 -5.91 13.31
CA GLY A 45 -9.48 -7.11 13.90
C GLY A 45 -10.55 -6.75 14.94
N ASP A 46 -10.47 -7.32 16.13
CA ASP A 46 -11.43 -7.08 17.21
C ASP A 46 -11.11 -5.83 18.06
N ARG A 47 -10.05 -5.09 17.73
CA ARG A 47 -9.55 -3.98 18.55
C ARG A 47 -9.91 -2.63 17.94
N GLU A 48 -10.45 -1.72 18.78
CA GLU A 48 -10.57 -0.30 18.46
C GLU A 48 -9.17 0.35 18.54
N ILE A 49 -8.72 0.99 17.46
CA ILE A 49 -7.38 1.58 17.35
C ILE A 49 -7.37 3.08 17.06
N ALA A 50 -8.51 3.77 17.02
CA ALA A 50 -8.56 5.20 16.68
C ALA A 50 -7.64 6.06 17.55
N ARG A 51 -7.46 5.69 18.83
CA ARG A 51 -6.58 6.38 19.77
C ARG A 51 -5.22 5.72 19.98
N THR A 52 -4.95 4.61 19.29
CA THR A 52 -3.67 3.87 19.42
C THR A 52 -2.59 4.61 18.65
N PRO A 53 -1.40 4.86 19.23
CA PRO A 53 -0.28 5.50 18.55
C PRO A 53 0.19 4.71 17.32
N ALA A 54 0.75 5.40 16.31
CA ALA A 54 1.18 4.81 15.06
C ALA A 54 2.16 3.63 15.24
N PHE A 55 3.12 3.75 16.18
CA PHE A 55 4.11 2.69 16.42
C PHE A 55 3.48 1.41 16.99
N GLU A 56 2.41 1.53 17.79
CA GLU A 56 1.67 0.37 18.31
C GLU A 56 0.82 -0.28 17.21
N ARG A 57 0.19 0.53 16.34
CA ARG A 57 -0.53 0.01 15.16
C ARG A 57 0.42 -0.78 14.25
N SER A 58 1.61 -0.23 14.00
CA SER A 58 2.64 -0.93 13.22
C SER A 58 3.06 -2.25 13.88
N ARG A 59 3.29 -2.28 15.19
CA ARG A 59 3.60 -3.51 15.95
C ARG A 59 2.47 -4.53 15.94
N SER A 60 1.22 -4.09 15.82
CA SER A 60 0.06 -5.00 15.70
C SER A 60 -0.10 -5.58 14.30
N GLY A 61 0.73 -5.15 13.33
CA GLY A 61 0.72 -5.65 11.96
C GLY A 61 0.02 -4.74 10.94
N LEU A 62 -0.34 -3.50 11.31
CA LEU A 62 -0.84 -2.50 10.37
C LEU A 62 0.32 -1.65 9.89
N VAL A 63 0.80 -1.88 8.67
CA VAL A 63 1.99 -1.23 8.13
C VAL A 63 1.64 -0.41 6.90
N MET A 64 2.15 0.82 6.85
CA MET A 64 1.92 1.74 5.74
C MET A 64 3.22 2.02 4.99
N VAL A 65 3.18 1.92 3.67
CA VAL A 65 4.18 2.48 2.75
C VAL A 65 3.62 3.81 2.23
N PRO A 66 4.22 4.94 2.62
CA PRO A 66 3.72 6.25 2.21
C PRO A 66 4.09 6.57 0.76
N GLU A 67 3.38 7.52 0.18
CA GLU A 67 3.81 8.23 -1.03
C GLU A 67 5.24 8.76 -0.85
N GLY A 68 6.03 8.78 -1.91
CA GLY A 68 7.43 9.22 -1.86
C GLY A 68 8.40 8.19 -1.32
N ARG A 69 7.97 6.91 -1.18
CA ARG A 69 8.80 5.72 -0.87
C ARG A 69 9.34 5.66 0.56
N GLY A 70 9.78 6.79 1.12
CA GLY A 70 10.27 6.89 2.50
C GLY A 70 11.48 6.01 2.82
N VAL A 71 12.34 5.69 1.84
CA VAL A 71 13.57 4.90 2.09
C VAL A 71 14.60 5.72 2.86
N PHE A 72 15.41 5.04 3.66
CA PHE A 72 16.57 5.67 4.31
C PHE A 72 17.70 5.80 3.30
N SER A 73 17.78 6.95 2.64
CA SER A 73 18.65 7.20 1.48
C SER A 73 20.14 7.02 1.74
N ARG A 74 20.60 7.15 2.98
CA ARG A 74 22.00 6.97 3.39
C ARG A 74 22.37 5.55 3.79
N LEU A 75 21.38 4.68 3.99
CA LEU A 75 21.57 3.28 4.30
C LEU A 75 21.62 2.44 3.02
N THR A 76 22.28 1.29 3.09
CA THR A 76 22.25 0.29 2.04
C THR A 76 20.86 -0.36 1.90
N VAL A 77 20.64 -1.11 0.83
CA VAL A 77 19.43 -1.93 0.65
C VAL A 77 19.24 -2.87 1.84
N GLU A 78 20.28 -3.62 2.23
CA GLU A 78 20.20 -4.59 3.30
C GLU A 78 19.92 -3.93 4.67
N GLU A 79 20.52 -2.80 4.97
CA GLU A 79 20.25 -2.03 6.17
C GLU A 79 18.82 -1.47 6.19
N ASN A 80 18.30 -0.99 5.05
CA ASN A 80 16.90 -0.58 4.94
C ASN A 80 15.95 -1.73 5.26
N LEU A 81 16.21 -2.94 4.74
CA LEU A 81 15.40 -4.11 5.05
C LEU A 81 15.48 -4.48 6.53
N ALA A 82 16.68 -4.44 7.12
CA ALA A 82 16.89 -4.70 8.56
C ALA A 82 16.08 -3.73 9.43
N MET A 83 15.97 -2.45 9.04
CA MET A 83 15.13 -1.47 9.73
C MET A 83 13.65 -1.86 9.75
N GLY A 84 13.15 -2.56 8.72
CA GLY A 84 11.77 -3.08 8.69
C GLY A 84 11.51 -4.14 9.75
N ALA A 85 12.53 -4.89 10.15
CA ALA A 85 12.46 -5.91 11.20
C ALA A 85 12.83 -5.39 12.59
N TYR A 86 13.09 -4.08 12.77
CA TYR A 86 13.64 -3.51 14.02
C TYR A 86 12.83 -3.87 15.27
N ALA A 87 11.51 -3.97 15.16
CA ALA A 87 10.64 -4.30 16.30
C ALA A 87 10.51 -5.81 16.58
N ARG A 88 11.20 -6.65 15.79
CA ARG A 88 11.12 -8.12 15.86
C ARG A 88 12.38 -8.70 16.49
N ALA A 89 12.19 -9.77 17.27
CA ALA A 89 13.25 -10.53 17.90
C ALA A 89 13.18 -12.03 17.60
N ASP A 90 12.32 -12.43 16.61
CA ASP A 90 12.15 -13.83 16.23
C ASP A 90 13.23 -14.31 15.24
N SER A 91 13.40 -15.63 15.14
CA SER A 91 14.38 -16.28 14.27
C SER A 91 14.01 -16.24 12.78
N GLY A 92 12.82 -15.73 12.41
CA GLY A 92 12.32 -15.70 11.03
C GLY A 92 12.86 -14.55 10.19
N VAL A 93 13.56 -13.56 10.77
CA VAL A 93 14.08 -12.39 10.03
C VAL A 93 14.97 -12.76 8.84
N PRO A 94 15.91 -13.74 8.93
CA PRO A 94 16.71 -14.13 7.77
C PRO A 94 15.89 -14.74 6.63
N SER A 95 14.89 -15.59 6.93
CA SER A 95 14.02 -16.19 5.92
C SER A 95 13.11 -15.15 5.24
N ASP A 96 12.59 -14.20 6.01
CA ASP A 96 11.78 -13.12 5.43
C ASP A 96 12.61 -12.23 4.52
N ARG A 97 13.86 -11.93 4.88
CA ARG A 97 14.77 -11.20 4.01
C ARG A 97 15.08 -11.97 2.72
N ALA A 98 15.29 -13.28 2.80
CA ALA A 98 15.45 -14.13 1.62
C ALA A 98 14.20 -14.05 0.72
N ARG A 99 13.00 -14.14 1.31
CA ARG A 99 11.74 -13.99 0.59
C ARG A 99 11.59 -12.63 -0.08
N VAL A 100 12.00 -11.54 0.57
CA VAL A 100 12.01 -10.20 -0.05
C VAL A 100 12.96 -10.16 -1.26
N PHE A 101 14.13 -10.80 -1.18
CA PHE A 101 15.06 -10.87 -2.31
C PHE A 101 14.57 -11.77 -3.45
N GLU A 102 13.76 -12.79 -3.18
CA GLU A 102 13.06 -13.57 -4.20
C GLU A 102 12.00 -12.73 -4.92
N LEU A 103 11.19 -11.96 -4.18
CA LEU A 103 10.20 -11.05 -4.75
C LEU A 103 10.84 -9.91 -5.55
N PHE A 104 12.03 -9.46 -5.14
CA PHE A 104 12.74 -8.34 -5.74
C PHE A 104 14.20 -8.71 -6.07
N PRO A 105 14.46 -9.51 -7.14
CA PRO A 105 15.83 -9.94 -7.48
C PRO A 105 16.80 -8.78 -7.70
N ARG A 106 16.33 -7.64 -8.20
CA ARG A 106 17.14 -6.42 -8.36
C ARG A 106 17.69 -5.88 -7.05
N LEU A 107 16.95 -6.02 -5.95
CA LEU A 107 17.43 -5.65 -4.62
C LEU A 107 18.50 -6.63 -4.12
N ALA A 108 18.37 -7.91 -4.44
CA ALA A 108 19.37 -8.93 -4.10
C ALA A 108 20.73 -8.66 -4.76
N GLU A 109 20.72 -8.23 -6.04
CA GLU A 109 21.92 -7.84 -6.79
C GLU A 109 22.62 -6.60 -6.19
N ARG A 110 21.87 -5.75 -5.48
CA ARG A 110 22.27 -4.43 -5.00
C ARG A 110 22.25 -4.27 -3.48
N ARG A 111 22.32 -5.38 -2.74
CA ARG A 111 22.10 -5.38 -1.27
C ARG A 111 23.03 -4.45 -0.50
N VAL A 112 24.26 -4.24 -0.98
CA VAL A 112 25.24 -3.32 -0.37
C VAL A 112 25.23 -1.92 -0.99
N GLN A 113 24.41 -1.67 -2.01
CA GLN A 113 24.26 -0.37 -2.64
C GLN A 113 23.47 0.58 -1.73
N VAL A 114 23.91 1.85 -1.67
CA VAL A 114 23.23 2.91 -0.93
C VAL A 114 21.89 3.23 -1.59
N ALA A 115 20.80 3.17 -0.81
CA ALA A 115 19.43 3.26 -1.30
C ALA A 115 19.11 4.56 -2.05
N GLY A 116 19.76 5.66 -1.69
CA GLY A 116 19.60 6.94 -2.39
C GLY A 116 20.08 6.93 -3.84
N THR A 117 20.90 5.95 -4.25
CA THR A 117 21.45 5.82 -5.63
C THR A 117 20.63 4.86 -6.50
N LEU A 118 19.60 4.24 -5.95
CA LEU A 118 18.69 3.37 -6.68
C LEU A 118 17.75 4.18 -7.58
N SER A 119 17.28 3.55 -8.66
CA SER A 119 16.19 4.10 -9.47
C SER A 119 14.90 4.23 -8.67
N GLY A 120 13.96 5.05 -9.15
CA GLY A 120 12.68 5.23 -8.47
C GLY A 120 11.89 3.94 -8.26
N GLY A 121 11.91 3.04 -9.24
CA GLY A 121 11.25 1.73 -9.13
C GLY A 121 11.94 0.83 -8.09
N GLU A 122 13.27 0.80 -8.06
CA GLU A 122 14.03 0.02 -7.07
C GLU A 122 13.83 0.57 -5.65
N GLN A 123 13.75 1.90 -5.48
CA GLN A 123 13.41 2.50 -4.17
C GLN A 123 12.00 2.12 -3.73
N GLN A 124 11.03 2.03 -4.65
CA GLN A 124 9.67 1.57 -4.34
C GLN A 124 9.64 0.09 -3.93
N MET A 125 10.37 -0.77 -4.66
CA MET A 125 10.57 -2.17 -4.29
C MET A 125 11.17 -2.29 -2.89
N LEU A 126 12.19 -1.46 -2.58
CA LEU A 126 12.83 -1.43 -1.26
C LEU A 126 11.87 -0.98 -0.16
N ALA A 127 11.03 0.02 -0.40
CA ALA A 127 10.03 0.48 0.55
C ALA A 127 9.00 -0.62 0.88
N ILE A 128 8.50 -1.32 -0.14
CA ILE A 128 7.59 -2.46 0.03
C ILE A 128 8.32 -3.62 0.74
N GLY A 129 9.53 -3.98 0.28
CA GLY A 129 10.34 -5.02 0.91
C GLY A 129 10.59 -4.75 2.38
N ARG A 130 10.93 -3.51 2.74
CA ARG A 130 11.09 -3.09 4.14
C ARG A 130 9.81 -3.24 4.95
N ALA A 131 8.66 -2.91 4.37
CA ALA A 131 7.36 -3.11 5.03
C ALA A 131 7.08 -4.60 5.28
N LEU A 132 7.40 -5.48 4.32
CA LEU A 132 7.24 -6.93 4.45
C LEU A 132 8.10 -7.53 5.57
N MET A 133 9.28 -6.95 5.84
CA MET A 133 10.16 -7.40 6.93
C MET A 133 9.50 -7.31 8.31
N SER A 134 8.45 -6.51 8.48
CA SER A 134 7.67 -6.43 9.73
C SER A 134 6.59 -7.51 9.85
N ARG A 135 6.38 -8.37 8.83
CA ARG A 135 5.27 -9.35 8.72
C ARG A 135 3.90 -8.69 8.89
N PRO A 136 3.51 -7.79 7.98
CA PRO A 136 2.24 -7.08 8.10
C PRO A 136 1.05 -8.04 7.97
N ARG A 137 0.01 -7.84 8.80
CA ARG A 137 -1.32 -8.42 8.61
C ARG A 137 -2.14 -7.60 7.61
N LEU A 138 -1.94 -6.26 7.64
CA LEU A 138 -2.48 -5.31 6.67
C LEU A 138 -1.33 -4.43 6.15
N LEU A 139 -1.11 -4.47 4.86
CA LEU A 139 -0.20 -3.60 4.13
C LEU A 139 -0.99 -2.50 3.43
N ALA A 140 -0.86 -1.26 3.91
CA ALA A 140 -1.46 -0.09 3.30
C ALA A 140 -0.44 0.60 2.39
N LEU A 141 -0.77 0.80 1.11
CA LEU A 141 0.12 1.33 0.09
C LEU A 141 -0.45 2.62 -0.50
N ASP A 142 0.31 3.71 -0.40
CA ASP A 142 -0.09 5.04 -0.87
C ASP A 142 0.58 5.35 -2.21
N GLU A 143 -0.18 5.22 -3.29
CA GLU A 143 0.20 5.48 -4.69
C GLU A 143 1.55 4.86 -5.09
N PRO A 144 1.73 3.53 -4.90
CA PRO A 144 3.03 2.88 -5.09
C PRO A 144 3.51 2.88 -6.55
N SER A 145 2.63 3.10 -7.53
CA SER A 145 3.01 3.15 -8.95
C SER A 145 3.31 4.56 -9.45
N MET A 146 3.04 5.60 -8.64
CA MET A 146 3.15 6.99 -9.07
C MET A 146 4.58 7.41 -9.40
N GLY A 147 4.75 8.10 -10.53
CA GLY A 147 6.05 8.61 -10.99
C GLY A 147 7.05 7.52 -11.39
N LEU A 148 6.59 6.30 -11.63
CA LEU A 148 7.41 5.21 -12.15
C LEU A 148 7.26 5.07 -13.68
N ALA A 149 8.30 4.53 -14.31
CA ALA A 149 8.20 4.08 -15.70
C ALA A 149 7.12 2.98 -15.83
N PRO A 150 6.40 2.89 -16.95
CA PRO A 150 5.26 1.96 -17.11
C PRO A 150 5.57 0.50 -16.77
N MET A 151 6.75 0.01 -17.14
CA MET A 151 7.18 -1.36 -16.80
C MET A 151 7.39 -1.55 -15.30
N ALA A 152 7.99 -0.57 -14.62
CA ALA A 152 8.21 -0.63 -13.17
C ALA A 152 6.88 -0.56 -12.41
N ALA A 153 5.96 0.31 -12.84
CA ALA A 153 4.62 0.39 -12.26
C ALA A 153 3.85 -0.93 -12.36
N ARG A 154 3.88 -1.59 -13.53
CA ARG A 154 3.28 -2.93 -13.71
C ARG A 154 3.90 -3.96 -12.78
N LEU A 155 5.23 -4.01 -12.71
CA LEU A 155 5.94 -4.95 -11.84
C LEU A 155 5.55 -4.75 -10.36
N ILE A 156 5.45 -3.50 -9.90
CA ILE A 156 5.01 -3.19 -8.53
C ILE A 156 3.58 -3.73 -8.29
N LEU A 157 2.65 -3.50 -9.21
CA LEU A 157 1.28 -3.99 -9.07
C LEU A 157 1.20 -5.53 -9.09
N GLU A 158 2.02 -6.20 -9.92
CA GLU A 158 2.12 -7.66 -9.94
C GLU A 158 2.64 -8.21 -8.62
N VAL A 159 3.71 -7.62 -8.07
CA VAL A 159 4.24 -8.01 -6.77
C VAL A 159 3.23 -7.78 -5.64
N ILE A 160 2.47 -6.67 -5.66
CA ILE A 160 1.41 -6.42 -4.68
C ILE A 160 0.34 -7.53 -4.73
N ARG A 161 -0.03 -7.98 -5.93
CA ARG A 161 -0.94 -9.12 -6.10
C ARG A 161 -0.36 -10.41 -5.51
N ASP A 162 0.93 -10.68 -5.75
CA ASP A 162 1.58 -11.88 -5.25
C ASP A 162 1.71 -11.84 -3.71
N ILE A 163 2.04 -10.70 -3.12
CA ILE A 163 2.02 -10.47 -1.67
C ILE A 163 0.63 -10.78 -1.09
N ASN A 164 -0.43 -10.33 -1.76
CA ASN A 164 -1.80 -10.62 -1.31
C ASN A 164 -2.14 -12.11 -1.44
N ARG A 165 -1.73 -12.78 -2.52
CA ARG A 165 -1.89 -14.24 -2.70
C ARG A 165 -1.17 -15.06 -1.62
N ASP A 166 -0.06 -14.55 -1.10
CA ASP A 166 0.66 -15.12 0.03
C ASP A 166 -0.06 -14.89 1.39
N GLY A 167 -1.26 -14.30 1.38
CA GLY A 167 -2.14 -14.14 2.53
C GLY A 167 -2.08 -12.77 3.23
N VAL A 168 -1.29 -11.82 2.75
CA VAL A 168 -1.26 -10.47 3.32
C VAL A 168 -2.49 -9.69 2.86
N THR A 169 -3.24 -9.12 3.80
CA THR A 169 -4.32 -8.19 3.49
C THR A 169 -3.74 -6.89 2.93
N VAL A 170 -4.31 -6.35 1.86
CA VAL A 170 -3.79 -5.14 1.21
C VAL A 170 -4.87 -4.08 1.06
N LEU A 171 -4.57 -2.86 1.49
CA LEU A 171 -5.31 -1.66 1.14
C LEU A 171 -4.43 -0.81 0.20
N LEU A 172 -4.80 -0.78 -1.07
CA LEU A 172 -4.08 -0.09 -2.12
C LEU A 172 -4.77 1.24 -2.44
N VAL A 173 -4.09 2.34 -2.26
CA VAL A 173 -4.51 3.65 -2.77
C VAL A 173 -3.80 3.92 -4.08
N GLU A 174 -4.54 4.23 -5.12
CA GLU A 174 -3.99 4.49 -6.46
C GLU A 174 -4.77 5.56 -7.21
N GLN A 175 -4.06 6.30 -8.05
CA GLN A 175 -4.65 7.16 -9.07
C GLN A 175 -4.85 6.39 -10.37
N ASN A 176 -3.98 5.43 -10.68
CA ASN A 176 -4.13 4.52 -11.83
C ASN A 176 -5.27 3.52 -11.56
N ALA A 177 -6.50 3.97 -11.77
CA ALA A 177 -7.69 3.17 -11.49
C ALA A 177 -7.71 1.85 -12.29
N GLN A 178 -7.31 1.86 -13.56
CA GLN A 178 -7.31 0.66 -14.39
C GLN A 178 -6.41 -0.43 -13.81
N GLY A 179 -5.17 -0.07 -13.47
CA GLY A 179 -4.20 -1.02 -12.88
C GLY A 179 -4.66 -1.54 -11.52
N ALA A 180 -5.20 -0.67 -10.67
CA ALA A 180 -5.67 -1.04 -9.33
C ALA A 180 -6.91 -1.94 -9.38
N LEU A 181 -7.94 -1.57 -10.16
CA LEU A 181 -9.17 -2.35 -10.30
C LEU A 181 -8.94 -3.73 -10.92
N ALA A 182 -7.95 -3.86 -11.83
CA ALA A 182 -7.64 -5.13 -12.47
C ALA A 182 -7.10 -6.20 -11.50
N LEU A 183 -6.55 -5.80 -10.36
CA LEU A 183 -5.97 -6.73 -9.38
C LEU A 183 -6.76 -6.84 -8.07
N ALA A 184 -7.61 -5.86 -7.76
CA ALA A 184 -8.37 -5.83 -6.51
C ALA A 184 -9.59 -6.77 -6.54
N HIS A 185 -10.01 -7.21 -5.35
CA HIS A 185 -11.28 -7.91 -5.16
C HIS A 185 -12.44 -6.92 -5.09
N ARG A 186 -12.29 -5.89 -4.26
CA ARG A 186 -13.25 -4.81 -4.07
C ARG A 186 -12.58 -3.45 -4.21
N ALA A 187 -13.39 -2.44 -4.48
CA ALA A 187 -12.89 -1.09 -4.58
C ALA A 187 -13.88 -0.06 -4.01
N TYR A 188 -13.32 1.07 -3.63
CA TYR A 188 -14.03 2.29 -3.26
C TYR A 188 -13.58 3.42 -4.18
N VAL A 189 -14.52 4.22 -4.64
CA VAL A 189 -14.26 5.46 -5.38
C VAL A 189 -14.44 6.63 -4.41
N MET A 190 -13.43 7.46 -4.30
CA MET A 190 -13.41 8.59 -3.39
C MET A 190 -13.36 9.91 -4.15
N GLU A 191 -14.30 10.80 -3.84
CA GLU A 191 -14.38 12.15 -4.42
C GLU A 191 -14.61 13.16 -3.31
N SER A 192 -13.83 14.24 -3.33
CA SER A 192 -13.99 15.39 -2.39
C SER A 192 -14.15 15.00 -0.92
N GLY A 193 -13.49 13.91 -0.50
CA GLY A 193 -13.50 13.45 0.90
C GLY A 193 -14.63 12.47 1.26
N GLU A 194 -15.41 12.00 0.28
CA GLU A 194 -16.54 11.08 0.45
C GLU A 194 -16.35 9.84 -0.43
N ILE A 195 -16.92 8.69 -0.03
CA ILE A 195 -17.01 7.52 -0.88
C ILE A 195 -18.29 7.63 -1.71
N THR A 196 -18.13 7.71 -3.04
CA THR A 196 -19.25 7.87 -3.99
C THR A 196 -19.71 6.54 -4.56
N LEU A 197 -18.80 5.56 -4.70
CA LEU A 197 -19.09 4.22 -5.18
C LEU A 197 -18.29 3.20 -4.38
N ALA A 198 -18.87 2.02 -4.18
CA ALA A 198 -18.21 0.87 -3.58
C ALA A 198 -18.77 -0.42 -4.16
N GLY A 199 -17.92 -1.43 -4.34
CA GLY A 199 -18.36 -2.74 -4.84
C GLY A 199 -17.21 -3.62 -5.31
N GLU A 200 -17.55 -4.70 -5.99
CA GLU A 200 -16.58 -5.57 -6.63
C GLU A 200 -15.77 -4.80 -7.68
N ALA A 201 -14.44 -4.97 -7.66
CA ALA A 201 -13.55 -4.22 -8.54
C ALA A 201 -13.86 -4.44 -10.03
N ARG A 202 -14.25 -5.66 -10.42
CA ARG A 202 -14.65 -5.97 -11.80
C ARG A 202 -15.93 -5.23 -12.23
N ALA A 203 -16.89 -5.08 -11.31
CA ALA A 203 -18.12 -4.34 -11.60
C ALA A 203 -17.83 -2.85 -11.76
N LEU A 204 -16.98 -2.28 -10.88
CA LEU A 204 -16.57 -0.88 -10.99
C LEU A 204 -15.72 -0.61 -12.24
N LEU A 205 -14.90 -1.55 -12.67
CA LEU A 205 -14.13 -1.43 -13.92
C LEU A 205 -15.05 -1.34 -15.16
N ALA A 206 -16.24 -1.93 -15.08
CA ALA A 206 -17.25 -1.89 -16.15
C ALA A 206 -18.25 -0.71 -16.00
N ASP A 207 -18.26 -0.02 -14.85
CA ASP A 207 -19.19 1.10 -14.59
C ASP A 207 -18.87 2.30 -15.50
N PRO A 208 -19.84 2.80 -16.29
CA PRO A 208 -19.62 3.93 -17.21
C PRO A 208 -19.08 5.18 -16.49
N ARG A 209 -19.51 5.46 -15.26
CA ARG A 209 -19.06 6.63 -14.47
C ARG A 209 -17.58 6.52 -14.12
N VAL A 210 -17.11 5.33 -13.77
CA VAL A 210 -15.70 5.06 -13.46
C VAL A 210 -14.86 5.14 -14.73
N ARG A 211 -15.38 4.60 -15.86
CA ARG A 211 -14.70 4.63 -17.16
C ARG A 211 -14.51 6.04 -17.66
N GLU A 212 -15.54 6.86 -17.62
CA GLU A 212 -15.49 8.26 -18.04
C GLU A 212 -14.56 9.09 -17.15
N ALA A 213 -14.69 8.97 -15.82
CA ALA A 213 -13.94 9.80 -14.88
C ALA A 213 -12.46 9.40 -14.71
N TYR A 214 -12.13 8.10 -14.85
CA TYR A 214 -10.82 7.59 -14.44
C TYR A 214 -10.09 6.76 -15.49
N LEU A 215 -10.76 6.26 -16.56
CA LEU A 215 -10.15 5.41 -17.59
C LEU A 215 -9.98 6.15 -18.94
N GLY A 216 -10.43 7.40 -19.05
CA GLY A 216 -10.29 8.22 -20.25
C GLY A 216 -11.13 7.75 -21.44
N GLU A 217 -12.13 6.92 -21.20
CA GLU A 217 -13.06 6.46 -22.25
C GLU A 217 -14.30 7.35 -22.23
N SER A 218 -14.44 8.22 -23.24
CA SER A 218 -15.68 8.97 -23.47
C SER A 218 -16.82 7.99 -23.76
N ALA A 219 -17.98 8.22 -23.14
CA ALA A 219 -19.19 7.51 -23.50
C ALA A 219 -19.47 7.76 -24.99
N ALA A 220 -19.52 6.70 -25.81
CA ALA A 220 -19.87 6.74 -27.23
C ALA A 220 -21.38 6.90 -27.39
#